data_ec7c17d859cf7a4ee4573b0b20ba37ef
#
_entry.id   ec7c17d859cf7a4ee4573b0b20ba37ef
#
_cell.length_a   1.000
_cell.length_b   1.000
_cell.length_c   1.000
_cell.angle_alpha   90.00
_cell.angle_beta   90.00
_cell.angle_gamma   90.00
#
_symmetry.space_group_name_H-M   'P 1'
#
loop_
_entity.id
_entity.type
_entity.pdbx_description
1 polymer ?
#
loop_
_entity_poly.entity_id
_entity_poly.type
_entity_poly.pdbx_seq_one_letter_code
_entity_poly.pdbx_strand_id
1 'polypeptide(L)'
;IPGTWYEDPRIAGVCLVGSTPTAKKMAEGCARGAKRSMLLGGAKNMLVVMEDADIDVFIENYINSCYGSAGQRCLAGSIVAIVPELYDTVLERMIEAAKKVKVGDALDPDVYMGPLISRSAADKVKEYVDIALNHGHGCELVLDGRNPELPEKNKNGYFVGPTIIKDVTPCNPLFTTEVFGPLVATIKIADIDDALELIRQSEFGNGACIFTQSQFYAEKFSRDADVGMVGVNVGICAPHPYIPFGGIKGSLLGTNKAQGKDGIDFFTQNKVTTIRTVDPN
;
A
#
# COMPACT_ATOMS: atom_id res chain seq x y z
N ILE A 1 3.93 26.81 1.92
CA ILE A 1 2.47 26.74 2.14
C ILE A 1 2.12 25.93 3.40
N PRO A 2 2.59 24.68 3.64
CA PRO A 2 2.19 23.94 4.85
C PRO A 2 2.56 24.64 6.17
N GLY A 3 3.64 25.44 6.21
CA GLY A 3 4.06 26.16 7.41
C GLY A 3 3.03 27.14 7.96
N THR A 4 2.29 27.78 7.08
CA THR A 4 1.26 28.74 7.45
C THR A 4 0.00 28.09 8.05
N TRP A 5 -0.28 26.81 7.73
CA TRP A 5 -1.46 26.12 8.24
C TRP A 5 -1.36 25.85 9.75
N TYR A 6 -0.15 25.63 10.27
CA TYR A 6 0.04 25.35 11.69
C TYR A 6 -0.18 26.59 12.56
N GLU A 7 0.09 27.77 12.01
CA GLU A 7 0.06 29.06 12.70
C GLU A 7 -1.28 29.77 12.56
N ASP A 8 -2.02 29.53 11.47
CA ASP A 8 -3.28 30.22 11.19
C ASP A 8 -4.39 29.79 12.17
N PRO A 9 -4.92 30.68 13.02
CA PRO A 9 -5.93 30.34 14.04
C PRO A 9 -7.27 29.88 13.44
N ARG A 10 -7.51 30.16 12.16
CA ARG A 10 -8.74 29.73 11.46
C ARG A 10 -8.72 28.24 11.11
N ILE A 11 -7.56 27.60 11.11
CA ILE A 11 -7.41 26.18 10.82
C ILE A 11 -7.39 25.39 12.13
N ALA A 12 -8.44 24.63 12.39
CA ALA A 12 -8.62 23.86 13.61
C ALA A 12 -7.92 22.49 13.60
N GLY A 13 -7.67 21.92 12.42
CA GLY A 13 -7.01 20.63 12.24
C GLY A 13 -6.51 20.42 10.82
N VAL A 14 -5.61 19.47 10.63
CA VAL A 14 -4.95 19.18 9.36
C VAL A 14 -5.07 17.69 9.02
N CYS A 15 -5.53 17.41 7.80
CA CYS A 15 -5.54 16.07 7.22
C CYS A 15 -4.47 15.97 6.13
N LEU A 16 -3.79 14.84 6.07
CA LEU A 16 -2.82 14.52 5.03
C LEU A 16 -2.95 13.05 4.62
N VAL A 17 -2.80 12.80 3.33
CA VAL A 17 -2.37 11.50 2.80
C VAL A 17 -1.07 11.75 2.03
N GLY A 18 0.03 11.09 2.43
CA GLY A 18 1.33 11.33 1.81
C GLY A 18 2.42 10.39 2.33
N SER A 19 3.68 10.71 2.02
CA SER A 19 4.81 9.90 2.52
C SER A 19 4.98 10.06 4.04
N THR A 20 5.47 9.02 4.71
CA THR A 20 5.72 9.04 6.16
C THR A 20 6.63 10.20 6.61
N PRO A 21 7.73 10.57 5.91
CA PRO A 21 8.51 11.74 6.27
C PRO A 21 7.71 13.05 6.23
N THR A 22 6.82 13.20 5.23
CA THR A 22 5.93 14.37 5.14
C THR A 22 4.92 14.37 6.29
N ALA A 23 4.32 13.22 6.59
CA ALA A 23 3.38 13.06 7.69
C ALA A 23 4.04 13.41 9.05
N LYS A 24 5.27 12.92 9.31
CA LYS A 24 6.04 13.25 10.53
C LYS A 24 6.27 14.75 10.65
N LYS A 25 6.73 15.41 9.58
CA LYS A 25 6.95 16.86 9.58
C LYS A 25 5.65 17.66 9.84
N MET A 26 4.53 17.18 9.29
CA MET A 26 3.22 17.80 9.54
C MET A 26 2.74 17.56 10.97
N ALA A 27 2.96 16.38 11.53
CA ALA A 27 2.64 16.08 12.93
C ALA A 27 3.36 17.05 13.89
N GLU A 28 4.66 17.26 13.67
CA GLU A 28 5.45 18.24 14.46
C GLU A 28 4.89 19.65 14.35
N GLY A 29 4.52 20.09 13.13
CA GLY A 29 3.92 21.41 12.92
C GLY A 29 2.57 21.55 13.62
N CYS A 30 1.70 20.55 13.50
CA CYS A 30 0.40 20.53 14.16
C CYS A 30 0.54 20.55 15.69
N ALA A 31 1.50 19.78 16.25
CA ALA A 31 1.77 19.76 17.69
C ALA A 31 2.21 21.14 18.20
N ARG A 32 3.13 21.82 17.50
CA ARG A 32 3.54 23.20 17.85
C ARG A 32 2.37 24.19 17.81
N GLY A 33 1.46 24.05 16.83
CA GLY A 33 0.27 24.89 16.69
C GLY A 33 -0.93 24.45 17.55
N ALA A 34 -0.77 23.42 18.41
CA ALA A 34 -1.85 22.80 19.18
C ALA A 34 -3.09 22.42 18.34
N LYS A 35 -2.85 21.92 17.12
CA LYS A 35 -3.90 21.53 16.15
C LYS A 35 -4.09 20.02 16.11
N ARG A 36 -5.32 19.61 15.88
CA ARG A 36 -5.63 18.21 15.56
C ARG A 36 -4.98 17.80 14.26
N SER A 37 -4.53 16.54 14.17
CA SER A 37 -3.97 16.00 12.94
C SER A 37 -4.46 14.58 12.66
N MET A 38 -4.72 14.27 11.39
CA MET A 38 -5.05 12.96 10.86
C MET A 38 -4.17 12.73 9.63
N LEU A 39 -3.06 12.01 9.83
CA LEU A 39 -1.96 11.97 8.87
C LEU A 39 -1.71 10.53 8.44
N LEU A 40 -2.12 10.19 7.22
CA LEU A 40 -1.90 8.89 6.63
C LEU A 40 -0.54 8.90 5.93
N GLY A 41 0.34 8.00 6.36
CA GLY A 41 1.71 7.85 5.87
C GLY A 41 1.84 6.84 4.74
N GLY A 42 3.07 6.35 4.54
CA GLY A 42 3.41 5.34 3.55
C GLY A 42 2.88 3.95 3.86
N ALA A 43 3.12 3.03 2.96
CA ALA A 43 2.66 1.65 3.05
C ALA A 43 3.66 0.67 2.40
N LYS A 44 3.61 -0.59 2.83
CA LYS A 44 4.30 -1.72 2.19
C LYS A 44 3.40 -2.95 2.30
N ASN A 45 2.37 -2.99 1.44
CA ASN A 45 1.33 -3.99 1.57
C ASN A 45 1.76 -5.35 1.03
N MET A 46 1.36 -6.40 1.74
CA MET A 46 1.65 -7.78 1.41
C MET A 46 0.40 -8.50 0.91
N LEU A 47 0.56 -9.28 -0.16
CA LEU A 47 -0.41 -10.27 -0.65
C LEU A 47 0.12 -11.64 -0.26
N VAL A 48 -0.61 -12.38 0.55
CA VAL A 48 -0.24 -13.72 1.03
C VAL A 48 -1.01 -14.77 0.24
N VAL A 49 -0.31 -15.77 -0.30
CA VAL A 49 -0.90 -16.86 -1.10
C VAL A 49 -0.67 -18.17 -0.36
N MET A 50 -1.75 -18.77 0.12
CA MET A 50 -1.75 -20.04 0.85
C MET A 50 -1.89 -21.23 -0.11
N GLU A 51 -1.61 -22.44 0.36
CA GLU A 51 -1.59 -23.68 -0.42
C GLU A 51 -2.94 -24.05 -1.05
N ASP A 52 -4.04 -23.54 -0.49
CA ASP A 52 -5.42 -23.78 -0.96
C ASP A 52 -5.98 -22.58 -1.78
N ALA A 53 -5.14 -21.61 -2.11
CA ALA A 53 -5.56 -20.43 -2.85
C ALA A 53 -6.08 -20.79 -4.26
N ASP A 54 -7.16 -20.10 -4.67
CA ASP A 54 -7.55 -20.07 -6.08
C ASP A 54 -6.58 -19.16 -6.84
N ILE A 55 -5.70 -19.80 -7.63
CA ILE A 55 -4.64 -19.09 -8.36
C ILE A 55 -5.22 -18.14 -9.41
N ASP A 56 -6.32 -18.48 -10.06
CA ASP A 56 -6.91 -17.59 -11.08
C ASP A 56 -7.48 -16.33 -10.45
N VAL A 57 -8.17 -16.45 -9.32
CA VAL A 57 -8.64 -15.33 -8.51
C VAL A 57 -7.44 -14.50 -8.01
N PHE A 58 -6.38 -15.14 -7.56
CA PHE A 58 -5.17 -14.42 -7.15
C PHE A 58 -4.56 -13.63 -8.29
N ILE A 59 -4.35 -14.22 -9.47
CA ILE A 59 -3.70 -13.57 -10.63
C ILE A 59 -4.49 -12.36 -11.11
N GLU A 60 -5.82 -12.46 -11.21
CA GLU A 60 -6.66 -11.31 -11.56
C GLU A 60 -6.48 -10.15 -10.57
N ASN A 61 -6.55 -10.45 -9.29
CA ASN A 61 -6.36 -9.48 -8.21
C ASN A 61 -4.94 -8.92 -8.13
N TYR A 62 -3.93 -9.75 -8.37
CA TYR A 62 -2.53 -9.35 -8.40
C TYR A 62 -2.26 -8.28 -9.47
N ILE A 63 -2.73 -8.48 -10.69
CA ILE A 63 -2.56 -7.50 -11.78
C ILE A 63 -3.20 -6.17 -11.40
N ASN A 64 -4.44 -6.20 -10.91
CA ASN A 64 -5.12 -4.98 -10.50
C ASN A 64 -4.41 -4.31 -9.30
N SER A 65 -4.02 -5.08 -8.30
CA SER A 65 -3.39 -4.56 -7.09
C SER A 65 -2.02 -3.93 -7.37
N CYS A 66 -1.14 -4.68 -8.05
CA CYS A 66 0.26 -4.30 -8.18
C CYS A 66 0.54 -3.34 -9.33
N TYR A 67 -0.25 -3.39 -10.42
CA TYR A 67 0.02 -2.62 -11.64
C TYR A 67 -1.07 -1.61 -11.99
N GLY A 68 -2.26 -1.70 -11.40
CA GLY A 68 -3.27 -0.64 -11.54
C GLY A 68 -2.70 0.71 -11.11
N SER A 69 -2.93 1.76 -11.89
CA SER A 69 -2.33 3.09 -11.68
C SER A 69 -0.80 3.07 -11.58
N ALA A 70 -0.13 2.16 -12.28
CA ALA A 70 1.32 1.92 -12.23
C ALA A 70 1.83 1.67 -10.79
N GLY A 71 1.06 0.96 -9.96
CA GLY A 71 1.42 0.68 -8.57
C GLY A 71 1.40 1.91 -7.64
N GLN A 72 0.90 3.06 -8.11
CA GLN A 72 0.87 4.32 -7.36
C GLN A 72 -0.42 4.44 -6.55
N ARG A 73 -0.71 3.45 -5.69
CA ARG A 73 -1.84 3.43 -4.77
C ARG A 73 -1.37 3.03 -3.37
N CYS A 74 -1.92 3.67 -2.34
CA CYS A 74 -1.59 3.39 -0.94
C CYS A 74 -1.91 1.95 -0.50
N LEU A 75 -2.81 1.25 -1.20
CA LEU A 75 -3.17 -0.15 -0.97
C LEU A 75 -2.67 -1.10 -2.07
N ALA A 76 -1.81 -0.63 -3.00
CA ALA A 76 -1.19 -1.51 -3.97
C ALA A 76 -0.35 -2.58 -3.28
N GLY A 77 -0.49 -3.84 -3.71
CA GLY A 77 0.42 -4.91 -3.32
C GLY A 77 1.82 -4.64 -3.86
N SER A 78 2.82 -4.78 -3.03
CA SER A 78 4.23 -4.58 -3.40
C SER A 78 5.12 -5.74 -2.98
N ILE A 79 4.60 -6.62 -2.13
CA ILE A 79 5.21 -7.89 -1.72
C ILE A 79 4.18 -8.99 -1.95
N VAL A 80 4.58 -10.09 -2.56
CA VAL A 80 3.79 -11.31 -2.68
C VAL A 80 4.51 -12.41 -1.91
N ALA A 81 3.91 -12.84 -0.80
CA ALA A 81 4.41 -13.90 0.06
C ALA A 81 3.68 -15.21 -0.29
N ILE A 82 4.44 -16.24 -0.66
CA ILE A 82 3.88 -17.46 -1.25
C ILE A 82 4.43 -18.68 -0.48
N VAL A 83 3.55 -19.60 -0.13
CA VAL A 83 3.96 -20.89 0.46
C VAL A 83 4.78 -21.73 -0.53
N PRO A 84 5.71 -22.59 -0.06
CA PRO A 84 6.67 -23.29 -0.92
C PRO A 84 6.01 -24.15 -2.00
N GLU A 85 4.88 -24.77 -1.69
CA GLU A 85 4.17 -25.71 -2.56
C GLU A 85 3.64 -25.04 -3.84
N LEU A 86 3.31 -23.75 -3.77
CA LEU A 86 2.76 -22.99 -4.89
C LEU A 86 3.77 -21.99 -5.48
N TYR A 87 4.94 -21.82 -4.89
CA TYR A 87 5.83 -20.71 -5.22
C TYR A 87 6.16 -20.63 -6.71
N ASP A 88 6.66 -21.70 -7.28
CA ASP A 88 7.11 -21.71 -8.68
C ASP A 88 5.92 -21.56 -9.64
N THR A 89 4.80 -22.26 -9.37
CA THR A 89 3.59 -22.18 -10.19
C THR A 89 2.99 -20.77 -10.17
N VAL A 90 2.87 -20.16 -8.99
CA VAL A 90 2.33 -18.80 -8.85
C VAL A 90 3.26 -17.78 -9.48
N LEU A 91 4.57 -17.90 -9.27
CA LEU A 91 5.56 -17.00 -9.85
C LEU A 91 5.53 -17.02 -11.40
N GLU A 92 5.45 -18.19 -12.00
CA GLU A 92 5.32 -18.34 -13.45
C GLU A 92 4.06 -17.65 -13.96
N ARG A 93 2.91 -17.91 -13.32
CA ARG A 93 1.62 -17.29 -13.66
C ARG A 93 1.66 -15.76 -13.48
N MET A 94 2.31 -15.26 -12.43
CA MET A 94 2.52 -13.81 -12.22
C MET A 94 3.31 -13.19 -13.36
N ILE A 95 4.42 -13.82 -13.79
CA ILE A 95 5.26 -13.33 -14.88
C ILE A 95 4.49 -13.31 -16.19
N GLU A 96 3.77 -14.39 -16.52
CA GLU A 96 2.96 -14.48 -17.74
C GLU A 96 1.85 -13.42 -17.80
N ALA A 97 1.17 -13.20 -16.69
CA ALA A 97 0.13 -12.19 -16.59
C ALA A 97 0.70 -10.77 -16.68
N ALA A 98 1.82 -10.50 -16.00
CA ALA A 98 2.49 -9.20 -16.01
C ALA A 98 3.03 -8.83 -17.40
N LYS A 99 3.52 -9.78 -18.20
CA LYS A 99 3.94 -9.57 -19.60
C LYS A 99 2.80 -9.10 -20.51
N LYS A 100 1.56 -9.41 -20.17
CA LYS A 100 0.37 -8.99 -20.94
C LYS A 100 -0.10 -7.57 -20.60
N VAL A 101 0.44 -6.96 -19.56
CA VAL A 101 0.09 -5.59 -19.16
C VAL A 101 0.60 -4.60 -20.20
N LYS A 102 -0.32 -4.00 -20.95
CA LYS A 102 0.01 -3.01 -21.98
C LYS A 102 0.29 -1.66 -21.33
N VAL A 103 1.50 -1.15 -21.54
CA VAL A 103 1.99 0.14 -21.03
C VAL A 103 1.89 1.20 -22.09
N GLY A 104 1.37 2.39 -21.79
CA GLY A 104 1.27 3.46 -22.78
C GLY A 104 0.43 4.65 -22.33
N ASP A 105 -0.12 5.34 -23.33
CA ASP A 105 -0.97 6.51 -23.13
C ASP A 105 -2.28 6.11 -22.42
N ALA A 106 -2.56 6.69 -21.28
CA ALA A 106 -3.76 6.39 -20.49
C ALA A 106 -5.09 6.78 -21.18
N LEU A 107 -5.04 7.52 -22.27
CA LEU A 107 -6.21 7.83 -23.11
C LEU A 107 -6.49 6.74 -24.17
N ASP A 108 -5.57 5.81 -24.36
CA ASP A 108 -5.77 4.66 -25.26
C ASP A 108 -6.56 3.56 -24.51
N PRO A 109 -7.77 3.17 -24.97
CA PRO A 109 -8.60 2.20 -24.27
C PRO A 109 -7.97 0.80 -24.16
N ASP A 110 -7.01 0.49 -25.01
CA ASP A 110 -6.28 -0.77 -24.96
C ASP A 110 -5.13 -0.76 -23.97
N VAL A 111 -4.76 0.38 -23.41
CA VAL A 111 -3.67 0.52 -22.43
C VAL A 111 -4.19 0.25 -21.03
N TYR A 112 -3.52 -0.64 -20.33
CA TYR A 112 -3.85 -0.95 -18.94
C TYR A 112 -3.11 -0.05 -17.94
N MET A 113 -1.85 0.28 -18.23
CA MET A 113 -0.98 1.00 -17.29
C MET A 113 -0.36 2.24 -17.93
N GLY A 114 -0.67 3.40 -17.36
CA GLY A 114 -0.13 4.69 -17.76
C GLY A 114 1.26 4.99 -17.16
N PRO A 115 1.75 6.24 -17.29
CA PRO A 115 3.05 6.65 -16.76
C PRO A 115 3.02 6.82 -15.24
N LEU A 116 4.22 6.88 -14.64
CA LEU A 116 4.40 7.39 -13.30
C LEU A 116 4.22 8.91 -13.26
N ILE A 117 3.97 9.46 -12.06
CA ILE A 117 3.64 10.87 -11.86
C ILE A 117 4.78 11.82 -12.27
N SER A 118 6.03 11.39 -12.24
CA SER A 118 7.19 12.23 -12.52
C SER A 118 8.41 11.41 -12.96
N ARG A 119 9.39 12.10 -13.53
CA ARG A 119 10.71 11.50 -13.82
C ARG A 119 11.35 10.93 -12.56
N SER A 120 11.37 11.69 -11.47
CA SER A 120 11.96 11.23 -10.21
C SER A 120 11.28 9.97 -9.65
N ALA A 121 9.97 9.81 -9.85
CA ALA A 121 9.27 8.59 -9.48
C ALA A 121 9.71 7.38 -10.35
N ALA A 122 9.86 7.59 -11.66
CA ALA A 122 10.36 6.55 -12.56
C ALA A 122 11.82 6.19 -12.26
N ASP A 123 12.66 7.19 -12.02
CA ASP A 123 14.07 6.97 -11.67
C ASP A 123 14.19 6.20 -10.34
N LYS A 124 13.37 6.53 -9.33
CA LYS A 124 13.31 5.79 -8.06
C LYS A 124 12.96 4.32 -8.27
N VAL A 125 11.98 3.99 -9.12
CA VAL A 125 11.62 2.58 -9.40
C VAL A 125 12.82 1.86 -10.00
N LYS A 126 13.49 2.47 -11.00
CA LYS A 126 14.67 1.88 -11.66
C LYS A 126 15.83 1.70 -10.67
N GLU A 127 16.09 2.70 -9.84
CA GLU A 127 17.13 2.66 -8.80
C GLU A 127 16.88 1.52 -7.80
N TYR A 128 15.61 1.31 -7.36
CA TYR A 128 15.29 0.25 -6.41
C TYR A 128 15.40 -1.16 -6.99
N VAL A 129 15.31 -1.33 -8.31
CA VAL A 129 15.69 -2.59 -8.96
C VAL A 129 17.17 -2.85 -8.76
N ASP A 130 18.03 -1.86 -9.03
CA ASP A 130 19.49 -2.01 -8.89
C ASP A 130 19.89 -2.16 -7.41
N ILE A 131 19.29 -1.40 -6.49
CA ILE A 131 19.51 -1.54 -5.05
C ILE A 131 19.18 -2.96 -4.59
N ALA A 132 18.01 -3.50 -5.00
CA ALA A 132 17.61 -4.84 -4.60
C ALA A 132 18.59 -5.92 -5.07
N LEU A 133 19.02 -5.85 -6.32
CA LEU A 133 19.93 -6.83 -6.91
C LEU A 133 21.37 -6.74 -6.33
N ASN A 134 21.81 -5.53 -5.98
CA ASN A 134 23.17 -5.31 -5.44
C ASN A 134 23.24 -5.54 -3.93
N HIS A 135 22.13 -5.67 -3.23
CA HIS A 135 22.11 -5.86 -1.77
C HIS A 135 22.62 -7.25 -1.32
N GLY A 136 22.76 -8.20 -2.24
CA GLY A 136 23.13 -9.58 -1.93
C GLY A 136 21.89 -10.43 -1.55
N HIS A 137 22.15 -11.61 -0.98
CA HIS A 137 21.09 -12.56 -0.53
C HIS A 137 20.30 -13.26 -1.63
N GLY A 138 20.81 -13.32 -2.88
CA GLY A 138 20.34 -14.26 -3.91
C GLY A 138 19.01 -13.91 -4.57
N CYS A 139 18.48 -12.68 -4.41
CA CYS A 139 17.30 -12.28 -5.16
C CYS A 139 17.61 -12.14 -6.67
N GLU A 140 16.61 -12.36 -7.52
CA GLU A 140 16.77 -12.39 -8.98
C GLU A 140 15.69 -11.56 -9.67
N LEU A 141 16.07 -10.79 -10.68
CA LEU A 141 15.16 -10.05 -11.56
C LEU A 141 14.58 -11.02 -12.61
N VAL A 142 13.30 -11.37 -12.49
CA VAL A 142 12.64 -12.32 -13.39
C VAL A 142 11.75 -11.66 -14.43
N LEU A 143 11.40 -10.39 -14.23
CA LEU A 143 10.74 -9.55 -15.23
C LEU A 143 11.28 -8.13 -15.08
N ASP A 144 11.89 -7.59 -16.14
CA ASP A 144 12.46 -6.25 -16.18
C ASP A 144 11.58 -5.29 -17.02
N GLY A 145 10.85 -4.43 -16.35
CA GLY A 145 10.02 -3.41 -16.98
C GLY A 145 10.65 -2.02 -17.05
N ARG A 146 11.94 -1.85 -16.72
CA ARG A 146 12.58 -0.52 -16.65
C ARG A 146 12.56 0.26 -17.95
N ASN A 147 12.51 -0.42 -19.08
CA ASN A 147 12.51 0.19 -20.41
C ASN A 147 11.43 -0.45 -21.29
N PRO A 148 10.13 -0.13 -21.07
CA PRO A 148 9.05 -0.71 -21.85
C PRO A 148 9.11 -0.23 -23.31
N GLU A 149 8.70 -1.08 -24.24
CA GLU A 149 8.51 -0.67 -25.62
C GLU A 149 7.33 0.29 -25.71
N LEU A 150 7.55 1.47 -26.26
CA LEU A 150 6.56 2.55 -26.34
C LEU A 150 6.47 3.12 -27.75
N PRO A 151 5.28 3.55 -28.20
CA PRO A 151 5.13 4.36 -29.40
C PRO A 151 5.98 5.63 -29.31
N GLU A 152 6.45 6.15 -30.47
CA GLU A 152 7.33 7.33 -30.54
C GLU A 152 6.79 8.53 -29.75
N LYS A 153 5.47 8.77 -29.81
CA LYS A 153 4.79 9.87 -29.10
C LYS A 153 4.93 9.79 -27.57
N ASN A 154 5.22 8.60 -27.02
CA ASN A 154 5.26 8.34 -25.57
C ASN A 154 6.68 8.23 -25.01
N LYS A 155 7.72 8.23 -25.86
CA LYS A 155 9.12 8.00 -25.46
C LYS A 155 9.67 9.00 -24.44
N ASN A 156 9.11 10.20 -24.38
CA ASN A 156 9.49 11.23 -23.41
C ASN A 156 8.70 11.16 -22.09
N GLY A 157 7.77 10.21 -21.96
CA GLY A 157 6.99 10.02 -20.74
C GLY A 157 7.76 9.24 -19.67
N TYR A 158 7.21 9.22 -18.46
CA TYR A 158 7.83 8.59 -17.27
C TYR A 158 7.30 7.16 -17.10
N PHE A 159 7.52 6.33 -18.11
CA PHE A 159 6.99 4.96 -18.12
C PHE A 159 8.00 3.98 -17.54
N VAL A 160 7.47 3.08 -16.70
CA VAL A 160 8.13 1.86 -16.25
C VAL A 160 7.10 0.76 -16.35
N GLY A 161 7.45 -0.37 -16.93
CA GLY A 161 6.58 -1.54 -17.05
C GLY A 161 6.57 -2.41 -15.79
N PRO A 162 5.74 -3.45 -15.76
CA PRO A 162 5.74 -4.44 -14.70
C PRO A 162 7.12 -5.02 -14.45
N THR A 163 7.56 -4.99 -13.20
CA THR A 163 8.87 -5.50 -12.80
C THR A 163 8.70 -6.44 -11.62
N ILE A 164 9.37 -7.60 -11.66
CA ILE A 164 9.29 -8.62 -10.61
C ILE A 164 10.71 -9.04 -10.20
N ILE A 165 10.98 -8.96 -8.90
CA ILE A 165 12.20 -9.49 -8.27
C ILE A 165 11.78 -10.63 -7.34
N LYS A 166 12.29 -11.83 -7.59
CA LYS A 166 11.99 -13.00 -6.76
C LYS A 166 13.00 -13.20 -5.63
N ASP A 167 12.62 -14.03 -4.66
CA ASP A 167 13.43 -14.46 -3.53
C ASP A 167 14.03 -13.28 -2.74
N VAL A 168 13.22 -12.22 -2.58
CA VAL A 168 13.60 -11.05 -1.78
C VAL A 168 13.51 -11.41 -0.29
N THR A 169 14.55 -11.08 0.46
CA THR A 169 14.60 -11.35 1.91
C THR A 169 14.17 -10.13 2.73
N PRO A 170 13.76 -10.29 4.00
CA PRO A 170 13.33 -9.18 4.85
C PRO A 170 14.38 -8.10 5.08
N CYS A 171 15.67 -8.43 4.97
CA CYS A 171 16.76 -7.45 5.10
C CYS A 171 17.02 -6.64 3.82
N ASN A 172 16.41 -7.00 2.69
CA ASN A 172 16.58 -6.27 1.44
C ASN A 172 15.82 -4.92 1.50
N PRO A 173 16.42 -3.79 1.09
CA PRO A 173 15.75 -2.48 1.08
C PRO A 173 14.44 -2.46 0.28
N LEU A 174 14.31 -3.30 -0.74
CA LEU A 174 13.05 -3.43 -1.48
C LEU A 174 11.92 -3.99 -0.61
N PHE A 175 12.22 -4.82 0.40
CA PHE A 175 11.20 -5.34 1.32
C PHE A 175 10.68 -4.26 2.29
N THR A 176 11.54 -3.35 2.73
CA THR A 176 11.20 -2.36 3.77
C THR A 176 10.78 -1.00 3.24
N THR A 177 11.11 -0.65 1.99
CA THR A 177 10.85 0.69 1.44
C THR A 177 9.63 0.72 0.53
N GLU A 178 8.77 1.71 0.71
CA GLU A 178 7.70 2.05 -0.23
C GLU A 178 8.28 2.68 -1.50
N VAL A 179 8.31 1.91 -2.59
CA VAL A 179 8.81 2.40 -3.89
C VAL A 179 7.75 3.23 -4.61
N PHE A 180 6.49 2.86 -4.49
CA PHE A 180 5.32 3.52 -5.08
C PHE A 180 5.33 3.47 -6.62
N GLY A 181 5.52 2.27 -7.15
CA GLY A 181 5.64 2.01 -8.59
C GLY A 181 5.38 0.54 -8.93
N PRO A 182 5.44 0.16 -10.22
CA PRO A 182 5.10 -1.18 -10.71
C PRO A 182 6.22 -2.20 -10.47
N LEU A 183 6.76 -2.24 -9.26
CA LEU A 183 7.85 -3.11 -8.82
C LEU A 183 7.37 -4.01 -7.68
N VAL A 184 7.38 -5.30 -7.92
CA VAL A 184 6.90 -6.33 -7.00
C VAL A 184 8.04 -7.21 -6.54
N ALA A 185 8.10 -7.45 -5.23
CA ALA A 185 8.98 -8.44 -4.62
C ALA A 185 8.20 -9.72 -4.33
N THR A 186 8.80 -10.90 -4.57
CA THR A 186 8.24 -12.16 -4.05
C THR A 186 9.13 -12.71 -2.94
N ILE A 187 8.51 -13.36 -1.96
CA ILE A 187 9.18 -14.00 -0.84
C ILE A 187 8.51 -15.35 -0.57
N LYS A 188 9.31 -16.36 -0.22
CA LYS A 188 8.81 -17.62 0.30
C LYS A 188 8.50 -17.48 1.79
N ILE A 189 7.37 -18.01 2.21
CA ILE A 189 6.97 -18.11 3.61
C ILE A 189 6.76 -19.59 3.95
N ALA A 190 7.07 -19.98 5.18
CA ALA A 190 6.87 -21.37 5.60
C ALA A 190 5.38 -21.70 5.78
N ASP A 191 4.63 -20.75 6.34
CA ASP A 191 3.21 -20.88 6.66
C ASP A 191 2.58 -19.50 6.94
N ILE A 192 1.34 -19.49 7.42
CA ILE A 192 0.62 -18.26 7.77
C ILE A 192 1.28 -17.52 8.94
N ASP A 193 1.90 -18.22 9.90
CA ASP A 193 2.53 -17.60 11.05
C ASP A 193 3.78 -16.84 10.65
N ASP A 194 4.54 -17.35 9.67
CA ASP A 194 5.67 -16.66 9.07
C ASP A 194 5.21 -15.37 8.33
N ALA A 195 4.13 -15.44 7.57
CA ALA A 195 3.55 -14.25 6.93
C ALA A 195 3.12 -13.18 7.95
N LEU A 196 2.45 -13.59 9.03
CA LEU A 196 2.02 -12.70 10.11
C LEU A 196 3.22 -12.06 10.82
N GLU A 197 4.30 -12.82 11.02
CA GLU A 197 5.53 -12.31 11.61
C GLU A 197 6.20 -11.25 10.71
N LEU A 198 6.30 -11.50 9.41
CA LEU A 198 6.82 -10.52 8.43
C LEU A 198 5.99 -9.23 8.42
N ILE A 199 4.67 -9.34 8.48
CA ILE A 199 3.77 -8.19 8.58
C ILE A 199 4.01 -7.43 9.89
N ARG A 200 4.20 -8.13 11.01
CA ARG A 200 4.43 -7.53 12.32
C ARG A 200 5.75 -6.75 12.37
N GLN A 201 6.80 -7.28 11.75
CA GLN A 201 8.13 -6.65 11.69
C GLN A 201 8.17 -5.41 10.79
N SER A 202 7.22 -5.26 9.86
CA SER A 202 7.15 -4.08 8.98
C SER A 202 6.90 -2.82 9.81
N GLU A 203 7.61 -1.73 9.49
CA GLU A 203 7.33 -0.40 10.05
C GLU A 203 6.00 0.17 9.57
N PHE A 204 5.43 -0.38 8.48
CA PHE A 204 4.15 -0.01 7.92
C PHE A 204 3.05 -0.99 8.31
N GLY A 205 1.83 -0.49 8.42
CA GLY A 205 0.66 -1.30 8.73
C GLY A 205 -0.60 -0.77 8.05
N ASN A 206 -0.53 -0.41 6.76
CA ASN A 206 -1.69 0.13 6.05
C ASN A 206 -2.69 -0.98 5.72
N GLY A 207 -2.28 -1.98 4.96
CA GLY A 207 -3.13 -3.10 4.59
C GLY A 207 -2.34 -4.36 4.27
N ALA A 208 -3.03 -5.50 4.33
CA ALA A 208 -2.54 -6.78 3.83
C ALA A 208 -3.71 -7.63 3.34
N CYS A 209 -3.45 -8.51 2.37
CA CYS A 209 -4.47 -9.41 1.84
C CYS A 209 -3.98 -10.85 1.86
N ILE A 210 -4.91 -11.79 2.06
CA ILE A 210 -4.66 -13.23 2.00
C ILE A 210 -5.55 -13.86 0.92
N PHE A 211 -4.99 -14.82 0.20
CA PHE A 211 -5.70 -15.66 -0.76
C PHE A 211 -5.72 -17.09 -0.23
N THR A 212 -6.91 -17.58 0.10
CA THR A 212 -7.17 -18.90 0.69
C THR A 212 -8.62 -19.27 0.55
N GLN A 213 -8.93 -20.55 0.52
CA GLN A 213 -10.29 -21.09 0.62
C GLN A 213 -10.59 -21.59 2.04
N SER A 214 -9.61 -21.60 2.95
CA SER A 214 -9.75 -22.00 4.34
C SER A 214 -10.35 -20.88 5.18
N GLN A 215 -11.51 -21.13 5.78
CA GLN A 215 -12.09 -20.23 6.78
C GLN A 215 -11.14 -20.02 7.96
N PHE A 216 -10.42 -21.07 8.37
CA PHE A 216 -9.45 -20.97 9.46
C PHE A 216 -8.34 -19.94 9.16
N TYR A 217 -7.73 -20.00 7.96
CA TYR A 217 -6.70 -19.03 7.58
C TYR A 217 -7.27 -17.63 7.43
N ALA A 218 -8.44 -17.49 6.83
CA ALA A 218 -9.11 -16.20 6.68
C ALA A 218 -9.40 -15.53 8.03
N GLU A 219 -9.93 -16.27 9.00
CA GLU A 219 -10.21 -15.75 10.35
C GLU A 219 -8.92 -15.46 11.13
N LYS A 220 -7.93 -16.36 11.08
CA LYS A 220 -6.63 -16.17 11.74
C LYS A 220 -5.93 -14.93 11.19
N PHE A 221 -5.85 -14.79 9.88
CA PHE A 221 -5.23 -13.63 9.24
C PHE A 221 -5.96 -12.33 9.57
N SER A 222 -7.30 -12.34 9.53
CA SER A 222 -8.13 -11.17 9.85
C SER A 222 -7.96 -10.69 11.29
N ARG A 223 -7.72 -11.61 12.22
CA ARG A 223 -7.52 -11.28 13.64
C ARG A 223 -6.08 -10.87 13.96
N ASP A 224 -5.09 -11.58 13.38
CA ASP A 224 -3.71 -11.54 13.85
C ASP A 224 -2.80 -10.66 12.96
N ALA A 225 -3.24 -10.25 11.75
CA ALA A 225 -2.45 -9.37 10.90
C ALA A 225 -2.38 -7.95 11.49
N ASP A 226 -1.16 -7.50 11.78
CA ASP A 226 -0.88 -6.21 12.41
C ASP A 226 -0.90 -5.06 11.39
N VAL A 227 -2.08 -4.86 10.80
CA VAL A 227 -2.39 -3.82 9.82
C VAL A 227 -3.76 -3.18 10.10
N GLY A 228 -4.00 -2.01 9.54
CA GLY A 228 -5.27 -1.30 9.73
C GLY A 228 -6.42 -1.82 8.88
N MET A 229 -6.13 -2.47 7.75
CA MET A 229 -7.13 -3.00 6.80
C MET A 229 -6.70 -4.37 6.30
N VAL A 230 -7.61 -5.33 6.34
CA VAL A 230 -7.38 -6.71 5.89
C VAL A 230 -8.31 -7.06 4.74
N GLY A 231 -7.79 -7.77 3.75
CA GLY A 231 -8.56 -8.33 2.65
C GLY A 231 -8.45 -9.85 2.59
N VAL A 232 -9.53 -10.54 2.25
CA VAL A 232 -9.53 -11.98 1.97
C VAL A 232 -10.02 -12.17 0.55
N ASN A 233 -9.22 -12.84 -0.29
CA ASN A 233 -9.49 -13.08 -1.70
C ASN A 233 -9.76 -11.80 -2.52
N VAL A 234 -9.16 -10.68 -2.10
CA VAL A 234 -9.15 -9.41 -2.80
C VAL A 234 -7.73 -8.87 -2.87
N GLY A 235 -7.38 -8.18 -3.94
CA GLY A 235 -6.04 -7.61 -4.11
C GLY A 235 -5.86 -6.24 -3.45
N ILE A 236 -6.97 -5.57 -3.11
CA ILE A 236 -7.01 -4.25 -2.48
C ILE A 236 -8.07 -4.25 -1.40
N CYS A 237 -7.64 -4.09 -0.14
CA CYS A 237 -8.52 -4.09 1.03
C CYS A 237 -9.16 -2.72 1.31
N ALA A 238 -9.52 -1.96 0.27
CA ALA A 238 -10.14 -0.65 0.42
C ALA A 238 -11.57 -0.78 0.98
N PRO A 239 -11.89 -0.16 2.12
CA PRO A 239 -13.23 -0.19 2.67
C PRO A 239 -14.18 0.76 1.91
N HIS A 240 -15.48 0.56 2.09
CA HIS A 240 -16.46 1.53 1.64
C HIS A 240 -16.33 2.88 2.40
N PRO A 241 -16.74 4.02 1.80
CA PRO A 241 -16.50 5.36 2.37
C PRO A 241 -17.11 5.60 3.76
N TYR A 242 -18.09 4.81 4.20
CA TYR A 242 -18.68 4.89 5.53
C TYR A 242 -17.95 4.07 6.60
N ILE A 243 -16.89 3.37 6.21
CA ILE A 243 -15.99 2.61 7.10
C ILE A 243 -14.67 3.36 7.24
N PRO A 244 -14.03 3.42 8.41
CA PRO A 244 -12.75 4.08 8.58
C PRO A 244 -11.67 3.50 7.68
N PHE A 245 -10.94 4.40 6.98
CA PHE A 245 -9.82 4.07 6.11
C PHE A 245 -8.52 4.51 6.76
N GLY A 246 -7.58 3.61 6.93
CA GLY A 246 -6.25 3.95 7.43
C GLY A 246 -5.54 2.80 8.09
N GLY A 247 -4.23 2.93 8.13
CA GLY A 247 -3.31 1.96 8.72
C GLY A 247 -3.14 2.10 10.22
N ILE A 248 -2.04 1.51 10.67
CA ILE A 248 -1.44 1.63 11.99
C ILE A 248 0.08 1.82 11.81
N LYS A 249 0.87 1.85 12.86
CA LYS A 249 2.32 2.02 12.82
C LYS A 249 2.72 3.29 12.03
N GLY A 250 3.76 3.21 11.19
CA GLY A 250 4.20 4.32 10.33
C GLY A 250 3.23 4.74 9.22
N SER A 251 2.15 3.97 9.01
CA SER A 251 1.11 4.29 8.04
C SER A 251 0.02 5.22 8.57
N LEU A 252 0.00 5.52 9.87
CA LEU A 252 -0.93 6.47 10.49
C LEU A 252 -0.24 7.21 11.63
N LEU A 253 -0.20 8.53 11.56
CA LEU A 253 0.22 9.40 12.66
C LEU A 253 -0.99 10.18 13.16
N GLY A 254 -1.41 9.87 14.37
CA GLY A 254 -2.64 10.34 14.99
C GLY A 254 -3.52 9.16 15.44
N THR A 255 -4.73 9.46 15.88
CA THR A 255 -5.65 8.46 16.45
C THR A 255 -6.83 8.13 15.53
N ASN A 256 -7.25 9.09 14.70
CA ASN A 256 -8.40 8.93 13.83
C ASN A 256 -7.95 8.47 12.44
N LYS A 257 -8.63 7.47 11.92
CA LYS A 257 -8.55 7.06 10.52
C LYS A 257 -9.39 8.01 9.64
N ALA A 258 -9.12 8.03 8.34
CA ALA A 258 -9.94 8.79 7.40
C ALA A 258 -11.31 8.12 7.19
N GLN A 259 -12.30 8.89 6.81
CA GLN A 259 -13.65 8.43 6.46
C GLN A 259 -14.45 7.85 7.63
N GLY A 260 -15.68 7.42 7.34
CA GLY A 260 -16.56 6.80 8.30
C GLY A 260 -16.74 7.62 9.59
N LYS A 261 -16.95 6.93 10.69
CA LYS A 261 -17.12 7.55 12.01
C LYS A 261 -15.90 8.36 12.45
N ASP A 262 -14.69 7.86 12.20
CA ASP A 262 -13.43 8.53 12.57
C ASP A 262 -13.30 9.90 11.87
N GLY A 263 -13.70 9.97 10.59
CA GLY A 263 -13.73 11.24 9.86
C GLY A 263 -14.73 12.23 10.47
N ILE A 264 -15.93 11.77 10.86
CA ILE A 264 -16.92 12.60 11.53
C ILE A 264 -16.36 13.11 12.87
N ASP A 265 -15.80 12.22 13.68
CA ASP A 265 -15.23 12.57 14.99
C ASP A 265 -14.05 13.57 14.84
N PHE A 266 -13.26 13.45 13.78
CA PHE A 266 -12.15 14.37 13.50
C PHE A 266 -12.65 15.79 13.15
N PHE A 267 -13.69 15.92 12.32
CA PHE A 267 -14.18 17.21 11.83
C PHE A 267 -15.23 17.85 12.71
N THR A 268 -15.64 17.20 13.83
CA THR A 268 -16.64 17.72 14.77
C THR A 268 -16.06 17.88 16.16
N GLN A 269 -16.83 18.52 17.05
CA GLN A 269 -16.53 18.66 18.47
C GLN A 269 -17.76 18.31 19.30
N ASN A 270 -17.56 17.56 20.37
CA ASN A 270 -18.60 17.28 21.33
C ASN A 270 -18.87 18.51 22.19
N LYS A 271 -20.17 18.84 22.36
CA LYS A 271 -20.62 19.87 23.30
C LYS A 271 -21.47 19.20 24.36
N VAL A 272 -21.11 19.38 25.62
CA VAL A 272 -21.87 18.87 26.75
C VAL A 272 -22.73 19.99 27.29
N THR A 273 -24.04 19.73 27.48
CA THR A 273 -24.99 20.65 28.11
C THR A 273 -25.61 19.98 29.32
N THR A 274 -25.48 20.61 30.49
CA THR A 274 -26.20 20.19 31.71
C THR A 274 -27.32 21.15 31.98
N ILE A 275 -28.53 20.63 32.10
CA ILE A 275 -29.75 21.43 32.36
C ILE A 275 -30.36 20.99 33.69
N ARG A 276 -30.57 21.94 34.59
CA ARG A 276 -31.42 21.75 35.78
C ARG A 276 -32.73 22.48 35.55
N THR A 277 -33.82 21.72 35.50
CA THR A 277 -35.15 22.31 35.48
C THR A 277 -35.50 22.80 36.89
N VAL A 278 -35.88 24.05 37.02
CA VAL A 278 -36.39 24.64 38.27
C VAL A 278 -37.87 24.93 38.07
N ASP A 279 -38.72 24.42 38.95
CA ASP A 279 -40.14 24.71 38.93
C ASP A 279 -40.36 26.22 39.20
N PRO A 280 -41.08 26.94 38.35
CA PRO A 280 -41.30 28.39 38.49
C PRO A 280 -42.35 28.73 39.53
N ASN A 281 -42.46 28.05 40.64
CA ASN A 281 -43.38 28.44 41.72
C ASN A 281 -42.81 29.55 42.60
#